data_0432b9486a0425a05c8655a64bf5a5c2
#
_entry.id   0432b9486a0425a05c8655a64bf5a5c2
#
_cell.length_a   1.000
_cell.length_b   1.000
_cell.length_c   1.000
_cell.angle_alpha   90.00
_cell.angle_beta   90.00
_cell.angle_gamma   90.00
#
_symmetry.space_group_name_H-M   'P 1'
#
loop_
_entity.id
_entity.type
_entity.pdbx_description
1 polymer ?
#
loop_
_entity_poly.entity_id
_entity_poly.type
_entity_poly.pdbx_seq_one_letter_code
_entity_poly.pdbx_strand_id
1 'polypeptide(L)'
;MKICVTAVADRLDAQVDPRFGRSQYFVIVDPATMAFEAVPNAALNAPGGAGIQAAQAMVNEGVDVVISGNMGPNAFQVLSTAGVKIATGAYGTVKDAIELYQTGKLAEAGTATVVAHAG
;
A
#
# COMPACT_ATOMS: atom_id res chain seq x y z
N MET A 1 1.73 -12.89 -8.71
CA MET A 1 2.08 -11.87 -7.68
C MET A 1 1.07 -10.74 -7.71
N LYS A 2 0.66 -10.28 -6.56
CA LYS A 2 -0.22 -9.12 -6.42
C LYS A 2 0.51 -8.01 -5.69
N ILE A 3 0.61 -6.84 -6.31
CA ILE A 3 1.23 -5.65 -5.72
C ILE A 3 0.13 -4.62 -5.46
N CYS A 4 -0.02 -4.21 -4.20
CA CYS A 4 -0.93 -3.13 -3.83
C CYS A 4 -0.16 -1.81 -3.82
N VAL A 5 -0.71 -0.78 -4.43
CA VAL A 5 -0.19 0.59 -4.36
C VAL A 5 -1.30 1.49 -3.81
N THR A 6 -0.99 2.27 -2.79
CA THR A 6 -1.92 3.26 -2.26
C THR A 6 -2.06 4.41 -3.25
N ALA A 7 -3.30 4.80 -3.55
CA ALA A 7 -3.58 5.75 -4.63
C ALA A 7 -4.72 6.71 -4.28
N VAL A 8 -4.70 7.88 -4.92
CA VAL A 8 -5.74 8.90 -4.73
C VAL A 8 -6.94 8.69 -5.65
N ALA A 9 -6.84 7.77 -6.61
CA ALA A 9 -7.92 7.42 -7.54
C ALA A 9 -7.78 5.97 -7.98
N ASP A 10 -8.71 5.49 -8.78
CA ASP A 10 -8.92 4.08 -9.10
C ASP A 10 -8.30 3.64 -10.44
N ARG A 11 -7.15 4.19 -10.79
CA ARG A 11 -6.50 3.89 -12.09
C ARG A 11 -4.98 3.89 -11.97
N LEU A 12 -4.31 3.32 -12.97
CA LEU A 12 -2.85 3.16 -12.97
C LEU A 12 -2.10 4.49 -13.08
N ASP A 13 -2.69 5.52 -13.67
CA ASP A 13 -2.10 6.85 -13.76
C ASP A 13 -2.47 7.78 -12.59
N ALA A 14 -3.17 7.25 -11.59
CA ALA A 14 -3.44 7.99 -10.35
C ALA A 14 -2.15 8.21 -9.57
N GLN A 15 -2.06 9.33 -8.87
CA GLN A 15 -0.93 9.59 -7.98
C GLN A 15 -0.93 8.66 -6.77
N VAL A 16 0.24 8.27 -6.32
CA VAL A 16 0.41 7.51 -5.08
C VAL A 16 -0.13 8.35 -3.92
N ASP A 17 -0.98 7.74 -3.10
CA ASP A 17 -1.37 8.36 -1.83
C ASP A 17 -0.26 8.09 -0.81
N PRO A 18 0.30 9.12 -0.18
CA PRO A 18 1.44 8.94 0.73
C PRO A 18 1.09 8.21 2.02
N ARG A 19 -0.19 8.06 2.36
CA ARG A 19 -0.61 7.43 3.61
C ARG A 19 -1.27 6.09 3.33
N PHE A 20 -0.85 5.05 4.04
CA PHE A 20 -1.42 3.72 3.83
C PHE A 20 -2.84 3.61 4.41
N GLY A 21 -3.02 3.83 5.71
CA GLY A 21 -4.31 3.61 6.39
C GLY A 21 -5.40 4.61 5.98
N ARG A 22 -5.00 5.77 5.48
CA ARG A 22 -5.92 6.84 5.05
C ARG A 22 -5.90 7.04 3.54
N SER A 23 -5.41 6.07 2.79
CA SER A 23 -5.45 6.09 1.34
C SER A 23 -6.88 6.07 0.82
N GLN A 24 -7.12 6.74 -0.31
CA GLN A 24 -8.43 6.73 -0.99
C GLN A 24 -8.73 5.35 -1.56
N TYR A 25 -7.76 4.77 -2.26
CA TYR A 25 -7.87 3.48 -2.93
C TYR A 25 -6.64 2.62 -2.69
N PHE A 26 -6.84 1.32 -2.79
CA PHE A 26 -5.77 0.34 -2.93
C PHE A 26 -5.85 -0.21 -4.36
N VAL A 27 -4.87 0.10 -5.19
CA VAL A 27 -4.80 -0.41 -6.56
C VAL A 27 -3.94 -1.66 -6.54
N ILE A 28 -4.56 -2.80 -6.82
CA ILE A 28 -3.91 -4.12 -6.76
C ILE A 28 -3.60 -4.54 -8.19
N VAL A 29 -2.31 -4.71 -8.47
CA VAL A 29 -1.80 -4.90 -9.84
C VAL A 29 -1.08 -6.22 -9.96
N ASP A 30 -1.32 -6.92 -11.07
CA ASP A 30 -0.44 -8.00 -11.53
C ASP A 30 0.67 -7.37 -12.37
N PRO A 31 1.92 -7.34 -11.88
CA PRO A 31 3.00 -6.63 -12.58
C PRO A 31 3.41 -7.29 -13.91
N ALA A 32 3.07 -8.57 -14.12
CA ALA A 32 3.39 -9.25 -15.37
C ALA A 32 2.53 -8.78 -16.54
N THR A 33 1.27 -8.43 -16.26
CA THR A 33 0.29 -8.04 -17.29
C THR A 33 -0.18 -6.61 -17.16
N MET A 34 0.02 -5.99 -16.00
CA MET A 34 -0.53 -4.70 -15.58
C MET A 34 -2.06 -4.70 -15.49
N ALA A 35 -2.68 -5.87 -15.45
CA ALA A 35 -4.08 -5.98 -15.07
C ALA A 35 -4.23 -5.56 -13.61
N PHE A 36 -5.31 -4.82 -13.31
CA PHE A 36 -5.47 -4.26 -11.96
C PHE A 36 -6.92 -4.24 -11.51
N GLU A 37 -7.07 -4.15 -10.21
CA GLU A 37 -8.35 -3.96 -9.52
C GLU A 37 -8.16 -2.83 -8.52
N ALA A 38 -9.09 -1.89 -8.47
CA ALA A 38 -9.05 -0.81 -7.51
C ALA A 38 -10.08 -1.07 -6.41
N VAL A 39 -9.62 -1.11 -5.17
CA VAL A 39 -10.46 -1.36 -4.00
C VAL A 39 -10.57 -0.06 -3.20
N PRO A 40 -11.78 0.50 -3.02
CA PRO A 40 -11.94 1.66 -2.13
C PRO A 40 -11.55 1.30 -0.70
N ASN A 41 -10.91 2.23 0.00
CA ASN A 41 -10.52 2.00 1.39
C ASN A 41 -11.72 2.17 2.32
N ALA A 42 -12.28 1.06 2.77
CA ALA A 42 -13.42 1.06 3.69
C ALA A 42 -13.07 1.65 5.07
N ALA A 43 -11.79 1.70 5.42
CA ALA A 43 -11.32 2.24 6.69
C ALA A 43 -11.00 3.74 6.64
N LEU A 44 -11.19 4.40 5.49
CA LEU A 44 -10.78 5.80 5.27
C LEU A 44 -11.30 6.76 6.35
N ASN A 45 -12.54 6.57 6.78
CA ASN A 45 -13.19 7.43 7.77
C ASN A 45 -13.30 6.78 9.15
N ALA A 46 -12.57 5.70 9.40
CA ALA A 46 -12.59 5.03 10.70
C ALA A 46 -12.08 5.98 11.79
N PRO A 47 -12.75 6.05 12.96
CA PRO A 47 -12.32 6.94 14.04
C PRO A 47 -10.97 6.52 14.65
N GLY A 48 -10.60 5.25 14.52
CA GLY A 48 -9.33 4.70 14.95
C GLY A 48 -9.11 3.35 14.31
N GLY A 49 -7.88 2.86 14.30
CA GLY A 49 -7.56 1.55 13.77
C GLY A 49 -7.61 1.46 12.23
N ALA A 50 -7.59 2.59 11.52
CA ALA A 50 -7.65 2.59 10.06
C ALA A 50 -6.50 1.80 9.43
N GLY A 51 -5.29 1.94 9.97
CA GLY A 51 -4.13 1.20 9.47
C GLY A 51 -4.27 -0.30 9.63
N ILE A 52 -4.77 -0.76 10.79
CA ILE A 52 -5.00 -2.18 11.06
C ILE A 52 -6.07 -2.74 10.12
N GLN A 53 -7.19 -2.03 9.95
CA GLN A 53 -8.27 -2.46 9.07
C GLN A 53 -7.82 -2.55 7.62
N ALA A 54 -7.08 -1.53 7.15
CA ALA A 54 -6.55 -1.50 5.80
C ALA A 54 -5.55 -2.65 5.58
N ALA A 55 -4.65 -2.87 6.52
CA ALA A 55 -3.67 -3.96 6.44
C ALA A 55 -4.37 -5.32 6.40
N GLN A 56 -5.36 -5.54 7.25
CA GLN A 56 -6.12 -6.78 7.27
C GLN A 56 -6.85 -7.01 5.95
N ALA A 57 -7.41 -5.95 5.36
CA ALA A 57 -8.07 -6.05 4.05
C ALA A 57 -7.09 -6.50 2.97
N MET A 58 -5.85 -5.98 2.98
CA MET A 58 -4.85 -6.36 1.99
C MET A 58 -4.37 -7.81 2.19
N VAL A 59 -4.25 -8.26 3.45
CA VAL A 59 -3.97 -9.67 3.74
C VAL A 59 -5.07 -10.56 3.17
N ASN A 60 -6.33 -10.18 3.37
CA ASN A 60 -7.48 -10.93 2.88
C ASN A 60 -7.55 -10.96 1.34
N GLU A 61 -7.06 -9.91 0.68
CA GLU A 61 -6.97 -9.86 -0.78
C GLU A 61 -5.83 -10.70 -1.35
N GLY A 62 -4.97 -11.26 -0.52
CA GLY A 62 -3.84 -12.08 -0.95
C GLY A 62 -2.71 -11.27 -1.57
N VAL A 63 -2.53 -10.05 -1.14
CA VAL A 63 -1.47 -9.15 -1.63
C VAL A 63 -0.11 -9.65 -1.16
N ASP A 64 0.87 -9.66 -2.06
CA ASP A 64 2.23 -10.08 -1.76
C ASP A 64 3.13 -8.92 -1.35
N VAL A 65 2.88 -7.73 -1.90
CA VAL A 65 3.67 -6.52 -1.67
C VAL A 65 2.73 -5.34 -1.53
N VAL A 66 3.00 -4.46 -0.56
CA VAL A 66 2.32 -3.17 -0.42
C VAL A 66 3.34 -2.06 -0.64
N ILE A 67 3.02 -1.16 -1.55
CA ILE A 67 3.82 0.03 -1.87
C ILE A 67 3.03 1.27 -1.43
N SER A 68 3.68 2.13 -0.64
CA SER A 68 3.06 3.36 -0.15
C SER A 68 4.13 4.44 0.06
N GLY A 69 3.73 5.65 0.37
CA GLY A 69 4.67 6.68 0.80
C GLY A 69 5.18 6.43 2.20
N ASN A 70 4.26 6.20 3.15
CA ASN A 70 4.55 6.00 4.57
C ASN A 70 3.64 4.92 5.15
N MET A 71 4.09 4.32 6.24
CA MET A 71 3.32 3.30 6.95
C MET A 71 3.58 3.38 8.45
N GLY A 72 2.50 3.39 9.22
CA GLY A 72 2.55 3.38 10.69
C GLY A 72 2.85 1.99 11.26
N PRO A 73 3.18 1.91 12.57
CA PRO A 73 3.62 0.66 13.19
C PRO A 73 2.53 -0.42 13.25
N ASN A 74 1.27 -0.04 13.42
CA ASN A 74 0.18 -1.02 13.54
C ASN A 74 -0.07 -1.76 12.22
N ALA A 75 -0.15 -1.01 11.11
CA ALA A 75 -0.29 -1.60 9.78
C ALA A 75 0.95 -2.42 9.42
N PHE A 76 2.13 -1.89 9.70
CA PHE A 76 3.40 -2.57 9.43
C PHE A 76 3.43 -3.94 10.10
N GLN A 77 3.04 -4.02 11.37
CA GLN A 77 3.05 -5.27 12.12
C GLN A 77 2.08 -6.30 11.52
N VAL A 78 0.86 -5.90 11.17
CA VAL A 78 -0.13 -6.80 10.58
C VAL A 78 0.39 -7.39 9.27
N LEU A 79 0.90 -6.54 8.39
CA LEU A 79 1.41 -6.98 7.09
C LEU A 79 2.65 -7.85 7.23
N SER A 80 3.60 -7.46 8.08
CA SER A 80 4.84 -8.22 8.30
C SER A 80 4.56 -9.60 8.87
N THR A 81 3.65 -9.70 9.84
CA THR A 81 3.27 -10.97 10.45
C THR A 81 2.64 -11.91 9.41
N ALA A 82 1.91 -11.36 8.45
CA ALA A 82 1.30 -12.14 7.37
C ALA A 82 2.27 -12.46 6.22
N GLY A 83 3.53 -12.03 6.32
CA GLY A 83 4.53 -12.28 5.28
C GLY A 83 4.44 -11.35 4.07
N VAL A 84 3.69 -10.26 4.16
CA VAL A 84 3.58 -9.27 3.09
C VAL A 84 4.80 -8.35 3.12
N LYS A 85 5.43 -8.16 1.96
CA LYS A 85 6.55 -7.22 1.82
C LYS A 85 6.03 -5.80 1.75
N ILE A 86 6.80 -4.86 2.30
CA ILE A 86 6.41 -3.46 2.40
C ILE A 86 7.51 -2.60 1.79
N ALA A 87 7.15 -1.73 0.84
CA ALA A 87 8.05 -0.74 0.29
C ALA A 87 7.46 0.65 0.50
N THR A 88 8.27 1.58 0.98
CA THR A 88 7.86 2.94 1.29
C THR A 88 8.68 3.97 0.52
N GLY A 89 8.29 5.23 0.61
CA GLY A 89 8.94 6.30 -0.13
C GLY A 89 8.54 6.39 -1.59
N ALA A 90 7.44 5.74 -1.98
CA ALA A 90 6.94 5.78 -3.34
C ALA A 90 6.40 7.16 -3.70
N TYR A 91 6.56 7.53 -4.95
CA TYR A 91 6.08 8.79 -5.51
C TYR A 91 5.71 8.60 -6.98
N GLY A 92 5.06 9.61 -7.56
CA GLY A 92 4.58 9.55 -8.92
C GLY A 92 3.26 8.81 -9.02
N THR A 93 3.01 8.17 -10.15
CA THR A 93 1.79 7.40 -10.37
C THR A 93 1.90 5.98 -9.82
N VAL A 94 0.77 5.28 -9.75
CA VAL A 94 0.76 3.85 -9.42
C VAL A 94 1.71 3.07 -10.32
N LYS A 95 1.65 3.31 -11.61
CA LYS A 95 2.52 2.67 -12.60
C LYS A 95 4.00 2.99 -12.33
N ASP A 96 4.31 4.25 -12.03
CA ASP A 96 5.68 4.66 -11.69
C ASP A 96 6.19 3.94 -10.44
N ALA A 97 5.35 3.81 -9.43
CA ALA A 97 5.70 3.15 -8.17
C ALA A 97 6.02 1.66 -8.38
N ILE A 98 5.25 0.99 -9.21
CA ILE A 98 5.51 -0.42 -9.56
C ILE A 98 6.84 -0.54 -10.27
N GLU A 99 7.13 0.34 -11.23
CA GLU A 99 8.41 0.35 -11.95
C GLU A 99 9.59 0.59 -11.01
N LEU A 100 9.47 1.55 -10.10
CA LEU A 100 10.49 1.82 -9.09
C LEU A 100 10.77 0.58 -8.23
N TYR A 101 9.72 -0.10 -7.82
CA TYR A 101 9.87 -1.32 -7.01
C TYR A 101 10.55 -2.44 -7.81
N GLN A 102 10.10 -2.70 -9.02
CA GLN A 102 10.63 -3.77 -9.86
C GLN A 102 12.08 -3.55 -10.29
N THR A 103 12.51 -2.29 -10.40
CA THR A 103 13.89 -1.95 -10.75
C THR A 103 14.81 -1.80 -9.52
N GLY A 104 14.30 -2.13 -8.33
CA GLY A 104 15.09 -2.09 -7.11
C GLY A 104 15.35 -0.69 -6.55
N LYS A 105 14.58 0.31 -6.99
CA LYS A 105 14.74 1.71 -6.56
C LYS A 105 13.91 2.07 -5.33
N LEU A 106 13.02 1.18 -4.88
CA LEU A 106 12.34 1.29 -3.60
C LEU A 106 12.84 0.19 -2.68
N ALA A 107 13.39 0.58 -1.54
CA ALA A 107 13.84 -0.38 -0.55
C ALA A 107 12.64 -0.97 0.21
N GLU A 108 12.72 -2.25 0.55
CA GLU A 108 11.76 -2.85 1.46
C GLU A 108 11.97 -2.26 2.86
N ALA A 109 10.87 -1.84 3.50
CA ALA A 109 10.91 -1.29 4.83
C ALA A 109 11.09 -2.41 5.86
N GLY A 110 12.08 -2.27 6.73
CA GLY A 110 12.30 -3.17 7.86
C GLY A 110 11.59 -2.73 9.14
N THR A 111 11.01 -1.52 9.15
CA THR A 111 10.32 -0.92 10.28
C THR A 111 9.30 0.10 9.81
N ALA A 112 8.38 0.47 10.68
CA ALA A 112 7.42 1.54 10.41
C ALA A 112 8.13 2.87 10.14
N THR A 113 7.56 3.70 9.25
CA THR A 113 8.15 4.96 8.79
C THR A 113 7.53 6.19 9.44
N VAL A 114 6.38 6.03 10.10
CA VAL A 114 5.70 7.10 10.84
C VAL A 114 5.21 6.56 12.17
N VAL A 115 4.90 7.46 13.11
CA VAL A 115 4.36 7.08 14.41
C VAL A 115 2.92 6.57 14.28
N ALA A 116 2.42 5.89 15.32
CA ALA A 116 1.04 5.43 15.36
C ALA A 116 0.08 6.62 15.15
N HIS A 117 -1.04 6.36 14.46
CA HIS A 117 -2.08 7.34 14.10
C HIS A 117 -1.69 8.32 12.98
N ALA A 118 -0.49 8.22 12.43
CA ALA A 118 -0.07 9.10 11.32
C ALA A 118 -0.35 8.53 9.93
N GLY A 119 -0.77 7.32 9.83
CA GLY A 119 -1.03 6.69 8.56
C GLY A 119 -1.37 5.27 8.65
#